data_24cf4b40680e08ef12a34a50cbc63c92
#
_entry.id   24cf4b40680e08ef12a34a50cbc63c92
#
_cell.length_a   1.000
_cell.length_b   1.000
_cell.length_c   1.000
_cell.angle_alpha   90.00
_cell.angle_beta   90.00
_cell.angle_gamma   90.00
#
_symmetry.space_group_name_H-M   'P 1'
#
loop_
_entity.id
_entity.type
_entity.pdbx_description
1 polymer ?
#
loop_
_entity_poly.entity_id
_entity_poly.type
_entity_poly.pdbx_seq_one_letter_code
_entity_poly.pdbx_strand_id
1 'polypeptide(L)'
;MSCLVSILLPLYNESVEYATLAIDSLCNQTYTELEIILLLDNPQNKRLLSLLKEYTQRDNRIVLYINEKNMGLPTTLNFGISVAHGEFIARMDGDDISMPQRIEKQLSYLLSHSCIDLLGTNAYIIDENGDTIGEYKKTSSDYSQKMMLKHCNCNMIHPTWLGKAELFRACLYREFFHCEDYDFMLRAYAAGYKF
;
A
#
# COMPACT_ATOMS: atom_id res chain seq x y z
N MET A 1 -22.72 -2.33 -6.93
CA MET A 1 -21.98 -1.05 -7.03
C MET A 1 -20.51 -1.39 -6.98
N SER A 2 -19.70 -0.79 -7.86
CA SER A 2 -18.24 -0.93 -7.80
C SER A 2 -17.71 0.01 -6.72
N CYS A 3 -16.80 -0.47 -5.86
CA CYS A 3 -16.19 0.32 -4.79
C CYS A 3 -14.88 0.92 -5.31
N LEU A 4 -14.66 2.21 -5.15
CA LEU A 4 -13.38 2.83 -5.49
C LEU A 4 -12.29 2.38 -4.51
N VAL A 5 -11.14 1.94 -5.04
CA VAL A 5 -9.94 1.62 -4.25
C VAL A 5 -8.84 2.63 -4.55
N SER A 6 -8.40 3.37 -3.54
CA SER A 6 -7.24 4.24 -3.65
C SER A 6 -5.97 3.48 -3.30
N ILE A 7 -4.99 3.45 -4.19
CA ILE A 7 -3.70 2.77 -3.99
C ILE A 7 -2.65 3.83 -3.68
N LEU A 8 -2.06 3.76 -2.50
CA LEU A 8 -0.97 4.65 -2.09
C LEU A 8 0.37 4.04 -2.49
N LEU A 9 1.10 4.73 -3.35
CA LEU A 9 2.44 4.37 -3.81
C LEU A 9 3.44 5.47 -3.42
N PRO A 10 4.05 5.40 -2.22
CA PRO A 10 5.12 6.32 -1.84
C PRO A 10 6.39 6.01 -2.64
N LEU A 11 7.09 7.05 -3.05
CA LEU A 11 8.31 7.00 -3.86
C LEU A 11 9.31 8.01 -3.33
N TYR A 12 10.58 7.60 -3.21
CA TYR A 12 11.65 8.46 -2.70
C TYR A 12 12.88 8.48 -3.61
N ASN A 13 13.61 7.37 -3.66
CA ASN A 13 14.85 7.22 -4.41
C ASN A 13 14.91 5.94 -5.25
N GLU A 14 13.77 5.33 -5.51
CA GLU A 14 13.68 4.14 -6.37
C GLU A 14 14.28 4.42 -7.74
N SER A 15 14.86 3.41 -8.35
CA SER A 15 15.30 3.51 -9.73
C SER A 15 14.10 3.72 -10.66
N VAL A 16 14.34 4.36 -11.80
CA VAL A 16 13.31 4.55 -12.84
C VAL A 16 12.73 3.21 -13.28
N GLU A 17 13.58 2.20 -13.36
CA GLU A 17 13.23 0.83 -13.76
C GLU A 17 12.26 0.19 -12.76
N TYR A 18 12.57 0.24 -11.46
CA TYR A 18 11.69 -0.33 -10.42
C TYR A 18 10.38 0.43 -10.31
N ALA A 19 10.43 1.77 -10.29
CA ALA A 19 9.21 2.59 -10.27
C ALA A 19 8.32 2.33 -11.50
N THR A 20 8.92 2.09 -12.68
CA THR A 20 8.17 1.71 -13.89
C THR A 20 7.46 0.38 -13.70
N LEU A 21 8.15 -0.67 -13.24
CA LEU A 21 7.55 -1.98 -12.98
C LEU A 21 6.43 -1.90 -11.94
N ALA A 22 6.64 -1.15 -10.88
CA ALA A 22 5.65 -0.93 -9.83
C ALA A 22 4.37 -0.29 -10.39
N ILE A 23 4.50 0.85 -11.09
CA ILE A 23 3.34 1.59 -11.62
C ILE A 23 2.64 0.78 -12.71
N ASP A 24 3.38 0.15 -13.63
CA ASP A 24 2.80 -0.70 -14.68
C ASP A 24 1.99 -1.85 -14.06
N SER A 25 2.47 -2.45 -12.98
CA SER A 25 1.75 -3.52 -12.28
C SER A 25 0.42 -3.06 -11.68
N LEU A 26 0.33 -1.80 -11.26
CA LEU A 26 -0.92 -1.19 -10.79
C LEU A 26 -1.85 -0.80 -11.93
N CYS A 27 -1.32 -0.27 -13.03
CA CYS A 27 -2.11 0.06 -14.22
C CYS A 27 -2.76 -1.20 -14.83
N ASN A 28 -2.08 -2.36 -14.73
CA ASN A 28 -2.51 -3.65 -15.28
C ASN A 28 -3.32 -4.51 -14.30
N GLN A 29 -3.84 -3.96 -13.20
CA GLN A 29 -4.75 -4.69 -12.31
C GLN A 29 -6.04 -5.09 -13.05
N THR A 30 -6.56 -6.29 -12.75
CA THR A 30 -7.86 -6.76 -13.31
C THR A 30 -9.04 -5.96 -12.77
N TYR A 31 -8.93 -5.40 -11.58
CA TYR A 31 -9.91 -4.46 -11.03
C TYR A 31 -9.66 -3.05 -11.55
N THR A 32 -10.66 -2.41 -12.14
CA THR A 32 -10.51 -1.15 -12.88
C THR A 32 -10.91 0.12 -12.13
N GLU A 33 -11.78 0.01 -11.11
CA GLU A 33 -12.22 1.15 -10.29
C GLU A 33 -11.14 1.53 -9.28
N LEU A 34 -10.08 2.13 -9.80
CA LEU A 34 -8.87 2.49 -9.05
C LEU A 34 -8.58 3.97 -9.10
N GLU A 35 -8.08 4.49 -8.01
CA GLU A 35 -7.35 5.75 -7.92
C GLU A 35 -5.92 5.41 -7.49
N ILE A 36 -4.93 5.70 -8.34
CA ILE A 36 -3.52 5.40 -8.07
C ILE A 36 -2.84 6.70 -7.64
N ILE A 37 -2.50 6.80 -6.38
CA ILE A 37 -1.93 8.00 -5.77
C ILE A 37 -0.41 7.83 -5.65
N LEU A 38 0.33 8.45 -6.56
CA LEU A 38 1.78 8.53 -6.53
C LEU A 38 2.21 9.63 -5.57
N LEU A 39 3.03 9.31 -4.59
CA LEU A 39 3.46 10.21 -3.52
C LEU A 39 4.98 10.37 -3.58
N LEU A 40 5.49 11.39 -4.28
CA LEU A 40 6.93 11.62 -4.40
C LEU A 40 7.46 12.39 -3.18
N ASP A 41 8.23 11.72 -2.34
CA ASP A 41 8.85 12.28 -1.12
C ASP A 41 10.27 12.84 -1.35
N ASN A 42 10.71 12.91 -2.60
CA ASN A 42 11.98 13.53 -2.99
C ASN A 42 11.81 14.45 -4.22
N PRO A 43 11.49 15.74 -4.02
CA PRO A 43 11.29 16.69 -5.14
C PRO A 43 12.58 16.94 -5.93
N GLN A 44 13.75 16.56 -5.42
CA GLN A 44 15.04 16.73 -6.11
C GLN A 44 15.34 15.59 -7.09
N ASN A 45 14.66 14.47 -7.00
CA ASN A 45 14.79 13.36 -7.94
C ASN A 45 14.08 13.68 -9.27
N LYS A 46 14.76 14.43 -10.13
CA LYS A 46 14.19 14.91 -11.40
C LYS A 46 13.86 13.80 -12.39
N ARG A 47 14.63 12.68 -12.35
CA ARG A 47 14.39 11.53 -13.23
C ARG A 47 13.07 10.85 -12.87
N LEU A 48 12.90 10.54 -11.58
CA LEU A 48 11.68 9.94 -11.07
C LEU A 48 10.49 10.88 -11.29
N LEU A 49 10.62 12.17 -10.98
CA LEU A 49 9.57 13.16 -11.22
C LEU A 49 9.13 13.21 -12.69
N SER A 50 10.07 13.14 -13.65
CA SER A 50 9.74 13.11 -15.07
C SER A 50 8.91 11.90 -15.45
N LEU A 51 9.32 10.70 -14.98
CA LEU A 51 8.59 9.47 -15.16
C LEU A 51 7.16 9.56 -14.62
N LEU A 52 7.00 10.01 -13.37
CA LEU A 52 5.69 10.09 -12.71
C LEU A 52 4.73 11.04 -13.44
N LYS A 53 5.23 12.19 -13.94
CA LYS A 53 4.44 13.11 -14.77
C LYS A 53 4.01 12.48 -16.09
N GLU A 54 4.83 11.65 -16.70
CA GLU A 54 4.48 10.93 -17.91
C GLU A 54 3.33 9.95 -17.67
N TYR A 55 3.37 9.21 -16.55
CA TYR A 55 2.28 8.29 -16.18
C TYR A 55 0.95 9.01 -15.94
N THR A 56 0.94 10.19 -15.32
CA THR A 56 -0.31 10.97 -15.14
C THR A 56 -0.95 11.41 -16.47
N GLN A 57 -0.18 11.46 -17.56
CA GLN A 57 -0.71 11.78 -18.89
C GLN A 57 -1.21 10.53 -19.63
N ARG A 58 -0.73 9.33 -19.27
CA ARG A 58 -1.07 8.06 -19.92
C ARG A 58 -2.31 7.40 -19.32
N ASP A 59 -2.52 7.55 -18.00
CA ASP A 59 -3.61 6.89 -17.28
C ASP A 59 -4.31 7.90 -16.37
N ASN A 60 -5.58 8.15 -16.62
CA ASN A 60 -6.41 9.14 -15.89
C ASN A 60 -6.76 8.70 -14.46
N ARG A 61 -6.48 7.46 -14.09
CA ARG A 61 -6.63 6.97 -12.71
C ARG A 61 -5.47 7.39 -11.81
N ILE A 62 -4.37 7.91 -12.41
CA ILE A 62 -3.15 8.27 -11.68
C ILE A 62 -3.18 9.74 -11.29
N VAL A 63 -2.97 9.99 -10.00
CA VAL A 63 -2.77 11.32 -9.45
C VAL A 63 -1.39 11.39 -8.81
N LEU A 64 -0.64 12.47 -9.08
CA LEU A 64 0.70 12.69 -8.53
C LEU A 64 0.69 13.82 -7.51
N TYR A 65 1.20 13.54 -6.33
CA TYR A 65 1.52 14.53 -5.31
C TYR A 65 3.03 14.53 -5.04
N ILE A 66 3.57 15.71 -4.78
CA ILE A 66 5.00 15.93 -4.57
C ILE A 66 5.16 16.66 -3.25
N ASN A 67 5.86 16.05 -2.31
CA ASN A 67 6.22 16.72 -1.06
C ASN A 67 7.23 17.84 -1.33
N GLU A 68 7.17 18.92 -0.57
CA GLU A 68 8.10 20.05 -0.70
C GLU A 68 9.56 19.66 -0.35
N LYS A 69 9.70 18.67 0.51
CA LYS A 69 10.97 18.06 0.96
C LYS A 69 10.73 16.62 1.39
N ASN A 70 11.78 15.88 1.74
CA ASN A 70 11.63 14.58 2.39
C ASN A 70 10.89 14.75 3.73
N MET A 71 9.67 14.19 3.79
CA MET A 71 8.78 14.21 4.96
C MET A 71 8.81 12.87 5.72
N GLY A 72 9.40 11.83 5.13
CA GLY A 72 9.40 10.46 5.65
C GLY A 72 8.12 9.68 5.32
N LEU A 73 8.24 8.35 5.35
CA LEU A 73 7.17 7.44 4.94
C LEU A 73 5.85 7.64 5.71
N PRO A 74 5.84 7.76 7.07
CA PRO A 74 4.60 7.95 7.82
C PRO A 74 3.84 9.20 7.42
N THR A 75 4.53 10.33 7.31
CA THR A 75 3.93 11.63 6.95
C THR A 75 3.41 11.59 5.50
N THR A 76 4.17 11.01 4.59
CA THR A 76 3.81 10.86 3.18
C THR A 76 2.58 9.96 3.00
N LEU A 77 2.50 8.84 3.73
CA LEU A 77 1.33 7.96 3.73
C LEU A 77 0.10 8.65 4.32
N ASN A 78 0.26 9.39 5.43
CA ASN A 78 -0.85 10.15 6.03
C ASN A 78 -1.41 11.21 5.09
N PHE A 79 -0.55 11.89 4.35
CA PHE A 79 -0.99 12.80 3.31
C PHE A 79 -1.78 12.05 2.22
N GLY A 80 -1.27 10.91 1.74
CA GLY A 80 -1.98 10.06 0.79
C GLY A 80 -3.36 9.61 1.29
N ILE A 81 -3.47 9.20 2.57
CA ILE A 81 -4.75 8.85 3.22
C ILE A 81 -5.72 10.04 3.21
N SER A 82 -5.22 11.26 3.44
CA SER A 82 -6.05 12.47 3.52
C SER A 82 -6.65 12.89 2.18
N VAL A 83 -5.99 12.56 1.06
CA VAL A 83 -6.43 12.90 -0.30
C VAL A 83 -7.09 11.74 -1.04
N ALA A 84 -7.08 10.54 -0.46
CA ALA A 84 -7.71 9.35 -1.04
C ALA A 84 -9.24 9.46 -1.02
N HIS A 85 -9.90 9.17 -2.16
CA HIS A 85 -11.35 9.21 -2.31
C HIS A 85 -12.01 7.83 -2.18
N GLY A 86 -11.22 6.75 -2.26
CA GLY A 86 -11.72 5.38 -2.21
C GLY A 86 -12.40 5.01 -0.89
N GLU A 87 -13.34 4.09 -0.98
CA GLU A 87 -13.94 3.40 0.16
C GLU A 87 -12.94 2.44 0.82
N PHE A 88 -11.97 1.99 0.04
CA PHE A 88 -10.86 1.14 0.46
C PHE A 88 -9.53 1.80 0.10
N ILE A 89 -8.53 1.56 0.93
CA ILE A 89 -7.16 2.01 0.68
C ILE A 89 -6.26 0.79 0.59
N ALA A 90 -5.45 0.72 -0.46
CA ALA A 90 -4.37 -0.22 -0.63
C ALA A 90 -3.02 0.49 -0.51
N ARG A 91 -1.99 -0.25 -0.12
CA ARG A 91 -0.62 0.25 -0.03
C ARG A 91 0.30 -0.65 -0.86
N MET A 92 1.33 -0.06 -1.50
CA MET A 92 2.42 -0.78 -2.17
C MET A 92 3.71 0.04 -2.10
N ASP A 93 4.87 -0.60 -2.07
CA ASP A 93 6.16 0.07 -2.19
C ASP A 93 6.53 0.32 -3.65
N GLY A 94 7.36 1.34 -3.89
CA GLY A 94 7.76 1.78 -5.23
C GLY A 94 8.74 0.85 -5.94
N ASP A 95 9.19 -0.20 -5.27
CA ASP A 95 10.09 -1.26 -5.78
C ASP A 95 9.44 -2.66 -5.77
N ASP A 96 8.15 -2.74 -5.43
CA ASP A 96 7.36 -3.97 -5.48
C ASP A 96 6.56 -4.12 -6.79
N ILE A 97 6.17 -5.34 -7.14
CA ILE A 97 5.32 -5.65 -8.28
C ILE A 97 4.02 -6.29 -7.80
N SER A 98 2.89 -5.66 -8.12
CA SER A 98 1.56 -6.17 -7.78
C SER A 98 1.12 -7.28 -8.75
N MET A 99 0.74 -8.46 -8.22
CA MET A 99 0.12 -9.48 -9.05
C MET A 99 -1.17 -8.94 -9.69
N PRO A 100 -1.50 -9.28 -10.97
CA PRO A 100 -2.60 -8.65 -11.70
C PRO A 100 -3.97 -8.74 -11.02
N GLN A 101 -4.24 -9.78 -10.27
CA GLN A 101 -5.51 -10.02 -9.58
C GLN A 101 -5.48 -9.63 -8.10
N ARG A 102 -4.44 -8.94 -7.63
CA ARG A 102 -4.27 -8.65 -6.20
C ARG A 102 -5.46 -7.86 -5.66
N ILE A 103 -5.75 -6.70 -6.24
CA ILE A 103 -6.80 -5.81 -5.74
C ILE A 103 -8.18 -6.48 -5.84
N GLU A 104 -8.49 -7.12 -6.95
CA GLU A 104 -9.75 -7.84 -7.15
C GLU A 104 -9.98 -8.90 -6.07
N LYS A 105 -8.98 -9.74 -5.80
CA LYS A 105 -9.08 -10.82 -4.81
C LYS A 105 -9.20 -10.29 -3.39
N GLN A 106 -8.37 -9.29 -3.02
CA GLN A 106 -8.42 -8.70 -1.68
C GLN A 106 -9.76 -7.98 -1.44
N LEU A 107 -10.23 -7.19 -2.40
CA LEU A 107 -11.51 -6.48 -2.29
C LEU A 107 -12.68 -7.46 -2.20
N SER A 108 -12.73 -8.48 -3.07
CA SER A 108 -13.76 -9.51 -3.04
C SER A 108 -13.81 -10.22 -1.69
N TYR A 109 -12.67 -10.51 -1.10
CA TYR A 109 -12.60 -11.10 0.23
C TYR A 109 -13.16 -10.17 1.31
N LEU A 110 -12.75 -8.89 1.34
CA LEU A 110 -13.25 -7.92 2.31
C LEU A 110 -14.77 -7.71 2.19
N LEU A 111 -15.31 -7.67 0.98
CA LEU A 111 -16.74 -7.50 0.75
C LEU A 111 -17.53 -8.74 1.21
N SER A 112 -16.98 -9.95 1.06
CA SER A 112 -17.61 -11.18 1.54
C SER A 112 -17.42 -11.44 3.04
N HIS A 113 -16.47 -10.76 3.69
CA HIS A 113 -16.17 -10.88 5.11
C HIS A 113 -16.22 -9.51 5.79
N SER A 114 -17.41 -8.92 5.86
CA SER A 114 -17.64 -7.53 6.32
C SER A 114 -17.12 -7.23 7.73
N CYS A 115 -16.83 -8.25 8.52
CA CYS A 115 -16.22 -8.10 9.84
C CYS A 115 -14.71 -7.88 9.81
N ILE A 116 -14.03 -8.05 8.64
CA ILE A 116 -12.62 -7.79 8.47
C ILE A 116 -12.44 -6.34 8.00
N ASP A 117 -11.47 -5.64 8.56
CA ASP A 117 -11.20 -4.23 8.28
C ASP A 117 -9.92 -4.02 7.48
N LEU A 118 -8.93 -4.91 7.64
CA LEU A 118 -7.65 -4.86 6.96
C LEU A 118 -7.21 -6.27 6.57
N LEU A 119 -6.69 -6.41 5.35
CA LEU A 119 -6.21 -7.66 4.79
C LEU A 119 -4.82 -7.45 4.17
N GLY A 120 -3.89 -8.35 4.46
CA GLY A 120 -2.61 -8.48 3.74
C GLY A 120 -2.60 -9.73 2.86
N THR A 121 -1.54 -9.89 2.08
CA THR A 121 -1.28 -11.11 1.31
C THR A 121 0.09 -11.69 1.64
N ASN A 122 0.33 -12.92 1.20
CA ASN A 122 1.69 -13.43 1.03
C ASN A 122 2.39 -12.68 -0.12
N ALA A 123 3.71 -12.82 -0.20
CA ALA A 123 4.51 -12.25 -1.28
C ALA A 123 5.54 -13.25 -1.78
N TYR A 124 5.89 -13.17 -3.05
CA TYR A 124 7.08 -13.79 -3.59
C TYR A 124 8.27 -12.84 -3.38
N ILE A 125 9.44 -13.42 -3.14
CA ILE A 125 10.71 -12.68 -3.14
C ILE A 125 11.30 -12.86 -4.54
N ILE A 126 11.56 -11.76 -5.21
CA ILE A 126 12.16 -11.75 -6.55
C ILE A 126 13.56 -11.15 -6.48
N ASP A 127 14.43 -11.59 -7.37
CA ASP A 127 15.77 -11.01 -7.57
C ASP A 127 15.74 -9.80 -8.54
N GLU A 128 16.89 -9.26 -8.84
CA GLU A 128 17.07 -8.14 -9.77
C GLU A 128 16.63 -8.41 -11.22
N ASN A 129 16.51 -9.69 -11.59
CA ASN A 129 16.03 -10.12 -12.91
C ASN A 129 14.52 -10.39 -12.94
N GLY A 130 13.86 -10.33 -11.77
CA GLY A 130 12.45 -10.68 -11.59
C GLY A 130 12.19 -12.17 -11.38
N ASP A 131 13.24 -12.99 -11.22
CA ASP A 131 13.10 -14.41 -10.95
C ASP A 131 12.72 -14.66 -9.50
N THR A 132 11.75 -15.57 -9.27
CA THR A 132 11.30 -15.90 -7.92
C THR A 132 12.37 -16.73 -7.19
N ILE A 133 12.90 -16.19 -6.10
CA ILE A 133 13.92 -16.82 -5.26
C ILE A 133 13.38 -17.30 -3.92
N GLY A 134 12.13 -16.99 -3.60
CA GLY A 134 11.50 -17.40 -2.34
C GLY A 134 10.05 -16.96 -2.19
N GLU A 135 9.45 -17.37 -1.09
CA GLU A 135 8.09 -16.94 -0.70
C GLU A 135 8.10 -16.42 0.74
N TYR A 136 7.40 -15.33 0.95
CA TYR A 136 7.15 -14.76 2.27
C TYR A 136 5.71 -15.10 2.68
N LYS A 137 5.56 -16.19 3.45
CA LYS A 137 4.25 -16.66 3.94
C LYS A 137 3.99 -16.19 5.36
N LYS A 138 2.82 -15.68 5.60
CA LYS A 138 2.36 -15.23 6.91
C LYS A 138 1.10 -15.97 7.34
N THR A 139 0.81 -15.95 8.64
CA THR A 139 -0.40 -16.57 9.18
C THR A 139 -1.65 -15.77 8.78
N SER A 140 -2.76 -16.47 8.60
CA SER A 140 -3.95 -15.98 7.92
C SER A 140 -5.18 -15.73 8.81
N SER A 141 -5.05 -15.66 10.13
CA SER A 141 -6.21 -15.43 10.99
C SER A 141 -6.06 -14.19 11.88
N ASP A 142 -7.17 -13.50 12.13
CA ASP A 142 -7.26 -12.38 13.08
C ASP A 142 -6.69 -12.74 14.46
N TYR A 143 -6.96 -13.96 14.92
CA TYR A 143 -6.39 -14.45 16.18
C TYR A 143 -4.86 -14.51 16.16
N SER A 144 -4.27 -15.08 15.10
CA SER A 144 -2.80 -15.15 14.99
C SER A 144 -2.17 -13.78 14.82
N GLN A 145 -2.78 -12.86 14.07
CA GLN A 145 -2.31 -11.48 13.97
C GLN A 145 -2.26 -10.81 15.35
N LYS A 146 -3.34 -10.91 16.11
CA LYS A 146 -3.45 -10.37 17.47
C LYS A 146 -2.44 -10.98 18.46
N MET A 147 -2.19 -12.28 18.35
CA MET A 147 -1.17 -12.93 19.17
C MET A 147 0.24 -12.43 18.80
N MET A 148 0.54 -12.28 17.52
CA MET A 148 1.85 -11.77 17.08
C MET A 148 2.07 -10.32 17.55
N LEU A 149 1.05 -9.45 17.45
CA LEU A 149 1.12 -8.08 17.95
C LEU A 149 1.45 -8.02 19.46
N LYS A 150 0.91 -8.94 20.27
CA LYS A 150 1.24 -9.03 21.71
C LYS A 150 2.70 -9.40 21.97
N HIS A 151 3.37 -10.02 21.01
CA HIS A 151 4.79 -10.40 21.08
C HIS A 151 5.70 -9.44 20.29
N CYS A 152 5.26 -8.20 20.08
CA CYS A 152 6.00 -7.15 19.38
C CYS A 152 6.41 -7.52 17.95
N ASN A 153 5.49 -8.17 17.21
CA ASN A 153 5.73 -8.57 15.84
C ASN A 153 4.52 -8.20 14.95
N CYS A 154 4.78 -7.56 13.81
CA CYS A 154 3.80 -7.37 12.76
C CYS A 154 3.88 -8.54 11.77
N ASN A 155 2.81 -9.30 11.67
CA ASN A 155 2.78 -10.50 10.82
C ASN A 155 2.10 -10.26 9.46
N MET A 156 1.67 -9.03 9.17
CA MET A 156 1.19 -8.64 7.85
C MET A 156 2.25 -7.84 7.10
N ILE A 157 2.52 -8.25 5.87
CA ILE A 157 3.48 -7.57 4.98
C ILE A 157 2.90 -6.22 4.60
N HIS A 158 3.49 -5.12 5.08
CA HIS A 158 2.96 -3.76 4.95
C HIS A 158 2.63 -3.35 3.50
N PRO A 159 3.49 -3.57 2.48
CA PRO A 159 3.16 -3.22 1.09
C PRO A 159 2.02 -4.02 0.47
N THR A 160 1.48 -5.01 1.18
CA THR A 160 0.35 -5.80 0.69
C THR A 160 -1.00 -5.40 1.28
N TRP A 161 -1.04 -4.42 2.15
CA TRP A 161 -2.26 -4.04 2.85
C TRP A 161 -3.33 -3.49 1.90
N LEU A 162 -4.57 -3.95 2.13
CA LEU A 162 -5.80 -3.37 1.61
C LEU A 162 -6.85 -3.41 2.71
N GLY A 163 -7.49 -2.30 3.00
CA GLY A 163 -8.47 -2.21 4.08
C GLY A 163 -9.47 -1.07 3.89
N LYS A 164 -10.45 -1.01 4.78
CA LYS A 164 -11.45 0.06 4.78
C LYS A 164 -10.78 1.42 5.01
N ALA A 165 -11.14 2.42 4.22
CA ALA A 165 -10.54 3.75 4.32
C ALA A 165 -10.77 4.40 5.70
N GLU A 166 -11.89 4.09 6.37
CA GLU A 166 -12.18 4.57 7.72
C GLU A 166 -11.13 4.14 8.75
N LEU A 167 -10.61 2.89 8.65
CA LEU A 167 -9.54 2.40 9.51
C LEU A 167 -8.27 3.25 9.34
N PHE A 168 -7.84 3.50 8.10
CA PHE A 168 -6.64 4.28 7.83
C PHE A 168 -6.79 5.73 8.32
N ARG A 169 -7.98 6.34 8.13
CA ARG A 169 -8.27 7.69 8.62
C ARG A 169 -8.34 7.77 10.15
N ALA A 170 -8.83 6.73 10.81
CA ALA A 170 -8.91 6.68 12.27
C ALA A 170 -7.56 6.44 12.94
N CYS A 171 -6.69 5.62 12.31
CA CYS A 171 -5.45 5.18 12.94
C CYS A 171 -4.23 6.00 12.53
N LEU A 172 -4.15 6.60 11.36
CA LEU A 172 -3.01 7.31 10.80
C LEU A 172 -1.64 6.76 11.24
N TYR A 173 -0.61 6.90 10.45
CA TYR A 173 0.75 6.49 10.83
C TYR A 173 1.36 7.50 11.80
N ARG A 174 2.18 7.03 12.74
CA ARG A 174 3.00 7.86 13.62
C ARG A 174 4.48 7.69 13.29
N GLU A 175 5.28 8.67 13.63
CA GLU A 175 6.72 8.62 13.42
C GLU A 175 7.37 7.68 14.45
N PHE A 176 7.31 6.38 14.16
CA PHE A 176 8.06 5.34 14.86
C PHE A 176 9.13 4.79 13.92
N PHE A 177 10.38 5.01 14.23
CA PHE A 177 11.50 4.61 13.39
C PHE A 177 11.49 3.09 13.14
N HIS A 178 11.26 2.68 11.89
CA HIS A 178 11.16 1.28 11.42
C HIS A 178 10.09 0.41 12.12
N CYS A 179 9.07 1.01 12.70
CA CYS A 179 7.98 0.29 13.38
C CYS A 179 6.61 0.96 13.18
N GLU A 180 6.47 1.78 12.13
CA GLU A 180 5.25 2.52 11.82
C GLU A 180 4.06 1.60 11.52
N ASP A 181 4.32 0.46 10.87
CA ASP A 181 3.33 -0.58 10.56
C ASP A 181 2.87 -1.32 11.83
N TYR A 182 3.82 -1.69 12.69
CA TYR A 182 3.52 -2.32 13.97
C TYR A 182 2.71 -1.41 14.89
N ASP A 183 3.10 -0.13 15.01
CA ASP A 183 2.37 0.86 15.81
C ASP A 183 0.94 1.04 15.27
N PHE A 184 0.80 1.16 13.94
CA PHE A 184 -0.51 1.26 13.29
C PHE A 184 -1.39 0.07 13.63
N MET A 185 -0.91 -1.16 13.42
CA MET A 185 -1.63 -2.40 13.71
C MET A 185 -2.01 -2.52 15.18
N LEU A 186 -1.10 -2.16 16.10
CA LEU A 186 -1.35 -2.22 17.54
C LEU A 186 -2.49 -1.28 17.96
N ARG A 187 -2.52 -0.06 17.41
CA ARG A 187 -3.60 0.93 17.67
C ARG A 187 -4.92 0.49 17.03
N ALA A 188 -4.87 -0.02 15.81
CA ALA A 188 -6.04 -0.59 15.16
C ALA A 188 -6.62 -1.76 15.96
N TYR A 189 -5.76 -2.68 16.46
CA TYR A 189 -6.19 -3.74 17.36
C TYR A 189 -6.84 -3.21 18.63
N ALA A 190 -6.22 -2.23 19.29
CA ALA A 190 -6.75 -1.63 20.51
C ALA A 190 -8.10 -0.92 20.29
N ALA A 191 -8.32 -0.39 19.08
CA ALA A 191 -9.59 0.23 18.67
C ALA A 191 -10.68 -0.80 18.25
N GLY A 192 -10.36 -2.10 18.25
CA GLY A 192 -11.31 -3.18 17.96
C GLY A 192 -11.39 -3.63 16.51
N TYR A 193 -10.54 -3.10 15.62
CA TYR A 193 -10.47 -3.52 14.22
C TYR A 193 -10.00 -4.97 14.07
N LYS A 194 -10.38 -5.61 12.96
CA LYS A 194 -10.10 -7.03 12.67
C LYS A 194 -9.28 -7.18 11.39
N PHE A 195 -8.41 -8.19 11.39
CA PHE A 195 -7.41 -8.45 10.36
C PHE A 195 -7.55 -9.83 9.74
#